data_53c0983634794a6390553535ff65dc7d
#
_entry.id   53c0983634794a6390553535ff65dc7d
#
_cell.length_a   1.000
_cell.length_b   1.000
_cell.length_c   1.000
_cell.angle_alpha   90.00
_cell.angle_beta   90.00
_cell.angle_gamma   90.00
#
_symmetry.space_group_name_H-M   'P 1'
#
loop_
_entity.id
_entity.type
_entity.pdbx_description
1 polymer ?
#
loop_
_entity_poly.entity_id
_entity_poly.type
_entity_poly.pdbx_seq_one_letter_code
_entity_poly.pdbx_strand_id
1 'polypeptide(L)'
;PFVDENMEIRKALKVLNKKKLGLLIVRNKHKNLSGILVDGEIRRFSQKNLDFKSLLVKNVMTKKPITIDRNELAAKALSVMNSKKITSLIVVNEKRPLKTIGVVHVHTILQSNIS
;
A
#
# COMPACT_ATOMS: atom_id res chain seq x y z
N PRO A 1 7.99 1.41 -4.56
CA PRO A 1 6.75 0.65 -4.62
C PRO A 1 5.53 1.50 -5.01
N PHE A 2 5.71 2.45 -5.95
CA PHE A 2 4.66 3.36 -6.38
C PHE A 2 4.19 3.03 -7.78
N VAL A 3 2.87 3.11 -7.99
CA VAL A 3 2.27 2.98 -9.32
C VAL A 3 1.22 4.07 -9.51
N ASP A 4 0.96 4.41 -10.77
CA ASP A 4 -0.07 5.38 -11.11
C ASP A 4 -1.45 4.73 -11.14
N GLU A 5 -2.49 5.46 -10.70
CA GLU A 5 -3.85 4.94 -10.65
C GLU A 5 -4.42 4.59 -12.02
N ASN A 6 -3.88 5.17 -13.08
CA ASN A 6 -4.30 4.92 -14.46
C ASN A 6 -3.50 3.83 -15.16
N MET A 7 -2.54 3.22 -14.46
CA MET A 7 -1.78 2.09 -15.01
C MET A 7 -2.70 0.89 -15.20
N GLU A 8 -2.46 0.10 -16.26
CA GLU A 8 -3.15 -1.17 -16.45
C GLU A 8 -2.79 -2.12 -15.33
N ILE A 9 -3.78 -2.87 -14.81
CA ILE A 9 -3.54 -3.75 -13.66
C ILE A 9 -2.48 -4.82 -13.96
N ARG A 10 -2.42 -5.34 -15.18
CA ARG A 10 -1.42 -6.37 -15.52
C ARG A 10 0.00 -5.85 -15.40
N LYS A 11 0.24 -4.55 -15.72
CA LYS A 11 1.55 -3.93 -15.56
C LYS A 11 1.90 -3.75 -14.09
N ALA A 12 0.91 -3.33 -13.29
CA ALA A 12 1.08 -3.18 -11.85
C ALA A 12 1.40 -4.51 -11.18
N LEU A 13 0.78 -5.60 -11.63
CA LEU A 13 1.07 -6.93 -11.11
C LEU A 13 2.51 -7.34 -11.34
N LYS A 14 3.09 -6.98 -12.49
CA LYS A 14 4.50 -7.25 -12.76
C LYS A 14 5.40 -6.50 -11.78
N VAL A 15 5.07 -5.25 -11.46
CA VAL A 15 5.80 -4.45 -10.48
C VAL A 15 5.68 -5.07 -9.09
N LEU A 16 4.47 -5.47 -8.70
CA LEU A 16 4.21 -6.08 -7.40
C LEU A 16 5.04 -7.36 -7.22
N ASN A 17 5.05 -8.23 -8.23
CA ASN A 17 5.80 -9.49 -8.19
C ASN A 17 7.31 -9.24 -8.12
N LYS A 18 7.81 -8.25 -8.89
CA LYS A 18 9.23 -7.92 -8.93
C LYS A 18 9.73 -7.38 -7.59
N LYS A 19 8.94 -6.54 -6.94
CA LYS A 19 9.34 -5.89 -5.68
C LYS A 19 9.17 -6.79 -4.46
N LYS A 20 8.36 -7.83 -4.55
CA LYS A 20 8.15 -8.81 -3.47
C LYS A 20 7.69 -8.18 -2.14
N LEU A 21 6.98 -7.06 -2.22
CA LEU A 21 6.53 -6.35 -1.03
C LEU A 21 5.09 -6.69 -0.62
N GLY A 22 4.36 -7.39 -1.50
CA GLY A 22 2.97 -7.73 -1.25
C GLY A 22 2.03 -6.54 -1.31
N LEU A 23 2.56 -5.33 -1.56
CA LEU A 23 1.80 -4.09 -1.54
C LEU A 23 2.45 -3.06 -2.45
N LEU A 24 1.62 -2.30 -3.18
CA LEU A 24 2.05 -1.13 -3.94
C LEU A 24 1.22 0.08 -3.51
N ILE A 25 1.87 1.23 -3.45
CA ILE A 25 1.23 2.50 -3.16
C ILE A 25 0.75 3.09 -4.48
N VAL A 26 -0.54 3.46 -4.55
CA VAL A 26 -1.15 4.03 -5.75
C VAL A 26 -1.23 5.53 -5.60
N ARG A 27 -0.78 6.26 -6.62
CA ARG A 27 -0.78 7.72 -6.64
C ARG A 27 -1.51 8.22 -7.89
N ASN A 28 -2.08 9.42 -7.77
CA ASN A 28 -2.68 10.08 -8.93
C ASN A 28 -1.60 10.83 -9.74
N LYS A 29 -2.01 11.56 -10.79
CA LYS A 29 -1.09 12.30 -11.65
C LYS A 29 -0.30 13.39 -10.91
N HIS A 30 -0.81 13.86 -9.79
CA HIS A 30 -0.14 14.85 -8.94
C HIS A 30 0.76 14.22 -7.89
N LYS A 31 0.94 12.90 -7.96
CA LYS A 31 1.73 12.10 -7.01
C LYS A 31 1.16 12.13 -5.59
N ASN A 32 -0.15 12.35 -5.46
CA ASN A 32 -0.86 12.23 -4.19
C ASN A 32 -1.37 10.80 -4.01
N LEU A 33 -1.46 10.39 -2.75
CA LEU A 33 -1.95 9.07 -2.39
C LEU A 33 -3.40 8.88 -2.86
N SER A 34 -3.65 7.84 -3.66
CA SER A 34 -4.99 7.46 -4.12
C SER A 34 -5.48 6.20 -3.42
N GLY A 35 -4.59 5.26 -3.15
CA GLY A 35 -4.97 3.98 -2.56
C GLY A 35 -3.78 3.04 -2.49
N ILE A 36 -4.07 1.77 -2.28
CA ILE A 36 -3.05 0.72 -2.26
C ILE A 36 -3.53 -0.50 -3.06
N LEU A 37 -2.56 -1.23 -3.60
CA LEU A 37 -2.79 -2.55 -4.17
C LEU A 37 -2.15 -3.56 -3.23
N VAL A 38 -2.94 -4.50 -2.73
CA VAL A 38 -2.46 -5.59 -1.86
C VAL A 38 -2.65 -6.91 -2.60
N ASP A 39 -1.61 -7.73 -2.61
CA ASP A 39 -1.60 -8.99 -3.36
C ASP A 39 -2.84 -9.86 -3.07
N GLY A 40 -3.19 -10.05 -1.81
CA GLY A 40 -4.36 -10.84 -1.42
C GLY A 40 -5.68 -10.26 -1.93
N GLU A 41 -5.81 -8.93 -1.91
CA GLU A 41 -7.02 -8.26 -2.42
C GLU A 41 -7.14 -8.42 -3.93
N ILE A 42 -6.02 -8.28 -4.64
CA ILE A 42 -5.99 -8.45 -6.09
C ILE A 42 -6.39 -9.87 -6.46
N ARG A 43 -5.87 -10.86 -5.74
CA ARG A 43 -6.20 -12.26 -5.99
C ARG A 43 -7.69 -12.52 -5.82
N ARG A 44 -8.30 -12.01 -4.74
CA ARG A 44 -9.73 -12.15 -4.50
C ARG A 44 -10.55 -11.48 -5.59
N PHE A 45 -10.15 -10.27 -6.01
CA PHE A 45 -10.84 -9.53 -7.07
C PHE A 45 -10.78 -10.29 -8.40
N SER A 46 -9.61 -10.84 -8.75
CA SER A 46 -9.41 -11.54 -10.01
C SER A 46 -10.29 -12.79 -10.12
N GLN A 47 -10.58 -13.44 -9.00
CA GLN A 47 -11.45 -14.63 -8.98
C GLN A 47 -12.91 -14.31 -9.29
N LYS A 48 -13.31 -13.05 -9.10
CA LYS A 48 -14.69 -12.61 -9.29
C LYS A 48 -14.93 -11.92 -10.64
N ASN A 49 -13.86 -11.58 -11.37
CA ASN A 49 -13.96 -10.77 -12.59
C ASN A 49 -13.20 -11.41 -13.73
N LEU A 50 -13.92 -11.80 -14.80
CA LEU A 50 -13.32 -12.43 -15.97
C LEU A 50 -12.40 -11.50 -16.75
N ASP A 51 -12.74 -10.20 -16.82
CA ASP A 51 -11.98 -9.20 -17.57
C ASP A 51 -11.00 -8.42 -16.68
N PHE A 52 -10.57 -9.05 -15.60
CA PHE A 52 -9.70 -8.43 -14.62
C PHE A 52 -8.49 -7.73 -15.24
N LYS A 53 -7.81 -8.39 -16.20
CA LYS A 53 -6.56 -7.86 -16.76
C LYS A 53 -6.75 -6.61 -17.63
N SER A 54 -7.98 -6.33 -18.06
CA SER A 54 -8.28 -5.13 -18.84
C SER A 54 -8.54 -3.90 -17.96
N LEU A 55 -8.60 -4.09 -16.64
CA LEU A 55 -8.90 -3.02 -15.71
C LEU A 55 -7.67 -2.15 -15.42
N LEU A 56 -7.94 -0.95 -14.94
CA LEU A 56 -6.91 -0.04 -14.44
C LEU A 56 -6.72 -0.23 -12.94
N VAL A 57 -5.56 0.18 -12.44
CA VAL A 57 -5.24 0.11 -11.01
C VAL A 57 -6.35 0.74 -10.17
N LYS A 58 -6.85 1.91 -10.56
CA LYS A 58 -7.91 2.61 -9.81
C LYS A 58 -9.20 1.81 -9.66
N ASN A 59 -9.45 0.85 -10.55
CA ASN A 59 -10.66 0.00 -10.49
C ASN A 59 -10.52 -1.11 -9.44
N VAL A 60 -9.30 -1.44 -9.04
CA VAL A 60 -9.00 -2.59 -8.18
C VAL A 60 -8.45 -2.17 -6.83
N MET A 61 -7.82 -1.01 -6.72
CA MET A 61 -7.16 -0.55 -5.51
C MET A 61 -8.10 -0.42 -4.33
N THR A 62 -7.55 -0.59 -3.14
CA THR A 62 -8.23 -0.26 -1.89
C THR A 62 -8.09 1.24 -1.66
N LYS A 63 -9.22 1.94 -1.53
CA LYS A 63 -9.25 3.37 -1.25
C LYS A 63 -9.11 3.59 0.25
N LYS A 64 -8.65 4.79 0.66
CA LYS A 64 -8.49 5.17 2.05
C LYS A 64 -7.63 4.18 2.84
N PRO A 65 -6.35 4.00 2.44
CA PRO A 65 -5.46 3.11 3.18
C PRO A 65 -5.20 3.67 4.58
N ILE A 66 -4.86 2.77 5.52
CA ILE A 66 -4.48 3.19 6.87
C ILE A 66 -3.10 3.83 6.78
N THR A 67 -2.96 5.04 7.32
CA THR A 67 -1.72 5.80 7.27
C THR A 67 -1.17 6.09 8.66
N ILE A 68 0.11 6.42 8.73
CA ILE A 68 0.75 6.89 9.95
C ILE A 68 1.71 8.02 9.58
N ASP A 69 1.80 9.03 10.45
CA ASP A 69 2.74 10.11 10.23
C ASP A 69 4.17 9.64 10.50
N ARG A 70 5.12 10.15 9.69
CA ARG A 70 6.54 9.76 9.80
C ARG A 70 7.15 10.05 11.16
N ASN A 71 6.57 10.97 11.92
CA ASN A 71 7.08 11.36 13.23
C ASN A 71 6.53 10.50 14.37
N GLU A 72 5.64 9.56 14.07
CA GLU A 72 5.10 8.66 15.07
C GLU A 72 6.13 7.62 15.49
N LEU A 73 6.09 7.22 16.76
CA LEU A 73 7.00 6.22 17.29
C LEU A 73 6.65 4.83 16.75
N ALA A 74 7.69 3.98 16.61
CA ALA A 74 7.52 2.61 16.14
C ALA A 74 6.49 1.83 16.99
N ALA A 75 6.48 2.06 18.29
CA ALA A 75 5.50 1.41 19.19
C ALA A 75 4.07 1.75 18.81
N LYS A 76 3.81 3.02 18.41
CA LYS A 76 2.48 3.43 17.97
C LYS A 76 2.13 2.76 16.65
N ALA A 77 3.09 2.62 15.73
CA ALA A 77 2.87 1.93 14.46
C ALA A 77 2.47 0.48 14.70
N LEU A 78 3.17 -0.23 15.59
CA LEU A 78 2.83 -1.61 15.97
C LEU A 78 1.43 -1.69 16.57
N SER A 79 1.07 -0.75 17.44
CA SER A 79 -0.25 -0.70 18.06
C SER A 79 -1.35 -0.54 17.01
N VAL A 80 -1.16 0.37 16.05
CA VAL A 80 -2.13 0.59 14.96
C VAL A 80 -2.27 -0.68 14.11
N MET A 81 -1.14 -1.28 13.72
CA MET A 81 -1.17 -2.50 12.92
C MET A 81 -1.87 -3.64 13.64
N ASN A 82 -1.61 -3.80 14.94
CA ASN A 82 -2.24 -4.83 15.73
C ASN A 82 -3.75 -4.60 15.88
N SER A 83 -4.18 -3.38 16.20
CA SER A 83 -5.60 -3.09 16.38
C SER A 83 -6.38 -3.17 15.07
N LYS A 84 -5.77 -2.85 13.94
CA LYS A 84 -6.40 -2.94 12.61
C LYS A 84 -6.17 -4.28 11.92
N LYS A 85 -5.37 -5.17 12.53
CA LYS A 85 -5.04 -6.49 11.99
C LYS A 85 -4.39 -6.41 10.61
N ILE A 86 -3.47 -5.48 10.45
CA ILE A 86 -2.69 -5.27 9.21
C ILE A 86 -1.20 -5.38 9.52
N THR A 87 -0.40 -5.63 8.50
CA THR A 87 1.05 -5.85 8.66
C THR A 87 1.91 -4.73 8.09
N SER A 88 1.29 -3.75 7.44
CA SER A 88 1.98 -2.63 6.83
C SER A 88 1.18 -1.36 7.00
N LEU A 89 1.86 -0.23 7.07
CA LEU A 89 1.25 1.09 7.13
C LEU A 89 1.89 1.99 6.09
N ILE A 90 1.07 2.87 5.51
CA ILE A 90 1.56 3.89 4.59
C ILE A 90 2.08 5.06 5.43
N VAL A 91 3.34 5.44 5.22
CA VAL A 91 3.97 6.54 5.94
C VAL A 91 3.76 7.84 5.17
N VAL A 92 3.21 8.83 5.84
CA VAL A 92 2.91 10.14 5.25
C VAL A 92 3.59 11.26 6.05
N ASN A 93 3.67 12.44 5.44
CA ASN A 93 4.12 13.65 6.12
C ASN A 93 2.88 14.35 6.69
N GLU A 94 2.90 14.69 8.00
CA GLU A 94 1.76 15.32 8.67
C GLU A 94 1.30 16.61 8.00
N LYS A 95 2.23 17.37 7.41
CA LYS A 95 1.93 18.63 6.72
C LYS A 95 1.35 18.41 5.33
N ARG A 96 1.54 17.24 4.76
CA ARG A 96 1.07 16.87 3.43
C ARG A 96 0.62 15.41 3.45
N PRO A 97 -0.49 15.09 4.13
CA PRO A 97 -0.89 13.68 4.32
C PRO A 97 -1.17 12.93 3.01
N LEU A 98 -1.47 13.63 1.91
CA LEU A 98 -1.65 13.00 0.61
C LEU A 98 -0.32 12.64 -0.06
N LYS A 99 0.81 13.15 0.44
CA LYS A 99 2.14 12.82 -0.07
C LYS A 99 2.72 11.67 0.74
N THR A 100 2.81 10.52 0.11
CA THR A 100 3.34 9.31 0.73
C THR A 100 4.86 9.37 0.76
N ILE A 101 5.46 9.00 1.90
CA ILE A 101 6.91 8.89 2.05
C ILE A 101 7.36 7.46 1.82
N GLY A 102 6.58 6.48 2.26
CA GLY A 102 6.94 5.08 2.12
C GLY A 102 5.98 4.15 2.82
N VAL A 103 6.47 2.96 3.13
CA VAL A 103 5.71 1.90 3.80
C VAL A 103 6.55 1.42 4.98
N VAL A 104 5.91 1.23 6.13
CA VAL A 104 6.52 0.54 7.25
C VAL A 104 5.88 -0.84 7.39
N HIS A 105 6.70 -1.86 7.54
CA HIS A 105 6.26 -3.24 7.67
C HIS A 105 6.51 -3.71 9.10
N VAL A 106 5.59 -4.54 9.63
CA VAL A 106 5.68 -5.01 11.02
C VAL A 106 7.02 -5.70 11.31
N HIS A 107 7.53 -6.50 10.39
CA HIS A 107 8.79 -7.21 10.58
C HIS A 107 9.98 -6.25 10.72
N THR A 108 10.00 -5.17 9.98
CA THR A 108 11.05 -4.15 10.06
C THR A 108 11.07 -3.52 11.44
N ILE A 109 9.90 -3.19 11.99
CA ILE A 109 9.79 -2.60 13.32
C ILE A 109 10.26 -3.57 14.39
N LEU A 110 9.82 -4.84 14.31
CA LEU A 110 10.22 -5.86 15.28
C LEU A 110 11.72 -6.08 15.27
N GLN A 111 12.36 -6.10 14.11
CA GLN A 111 13.81 -6.22 14.00
C GLN A 111 14.53 -5.03 14.66
N SER A 112 14.00 -3.81 14.45
CA SER A 112 14.57 -2.61 15.07
C SER A 112 14.49 -2.63 16.59
N ASN A 113 13.40 -3.18 17.14
CA ASN A 113 13.19 -3.24 18.58
C ASN A 113 14.02 -4.32 19.28
N ILE A 114 14.48 -5.31 18.53
CA ILE A 114 15.34 -6.38 19.07
C ILE A 114 16.78 -5.89 19.25
N SER A 115 17.20 -4.99 18.40
CA SER A 115 18.55 -4.43 18.46
C SER A 115 18.64 -3.33 19.53
#